data_4ea57877fdad2d89d2c272df737dafcc
#
_entry.id   4ea57877fdad2d89d2c272df737dafcc
#
_cell.length_a   1.000
_cell.length_b   1.000
_cell.length_c   1.000
_cell.angle_alpha   90.00
_cell.angle_beta   90.00
_cell.angle_gamma   90.00
#
_symmetry.space_group_name_H-M   'P 1'
#
loop_
_entity.id
_entity.type
_entity.pdbx_description
1 polymer ?
#
loop_
_entity_poly.entity_id
_entity_poly.type
_entity_poly.pdbx_seq_one_letter_code
_entity_poly.pdbx_strand_id
1 'polypeptide(L)'
;VDTMRKLLVGTRNDPTIWTGTATAEKAVAWSEPLSLDAVKAVARSQGVTVNDVLVACVAGALRRYLIGHDRRCASATFMVPVNLTPIDLTLPEDLGNSFALVQLELPTDQPDALEVLKAVHHRMERIKHGHEAAVAFRVQETIAGLNRTVYEASVDLLANRTVGTLTNVPGPPMPVYLAGCRVEGMTGWAPLTGDQPMSFTIYSYDGQVTVGIACDRNLVPGHEAIVEGFMEAFADLRARAGVRNPQR
;
A
#
# COMPACT_ATOMS: atom_id res chain seq x y z
N VAL A 1 22.59 8.35 8.68
CA VAL A 1 22.32 9.81 8.56
C VAL A 1 21.22 10.06 7.53
N ASP A 2 21.25 9.41 6.36
CA ASP A 2 20.23 9.62 5.29
C ASP A 2 18.82 9.15 5.70
N THR A 3 18.70 8.03 6.40
CA THR A 3 17.39 7.48 6.83
C THR A 3 16.74 8.39 7.86
N MET A 4 17.52 8.87 8.85
CA MET A 4 17.03 9.80 9.86
C MET A 4 16.63 11.14 9.22
N ARG A 5 17.40 11.63 8.22
CA ARG A 5 17.07 12.83 7.46
C ARG A 5 15.79 12.65 6.66
N LYS A 6 15.57 11.51 6.02
CA LYS A 6 14.32 11.20 5.29
C LYS A 6 13.12 11.12 6.24
N LEU A 7 13.25 10.53 7.41
CA LEU A 7 12.19 10.46 8.42
C LEU A 7 11.87 11.83 9.03
N LEU A 8 12.89 12.66 9.31
CA LEU A 8 12.73 13.94 10.00
C LEU A 8 12.62 15.16 9.08
N VAL A 9 13.21 15.10 7.87
CA VAL A 9 13.31 16.21 6.92
C VAL A 9 12.75 15.84 5.54
N GLY A 10 12.18 14.62 5.40
CA GLY A 10 11.64 14.13 4.13
C GLY A 10 10.74 15.13 3.42
N THR A 11 10.82 15.17 2.11
CA THR A 11 10.02 16.05 1.27
C THR A 11 8.53 15.84 1.54
N ARG A 12 7.83 16.94 1.81
CA ARG A 12 6.37 16.94 1.78
C ARG A 12 5.91 16.48 0.40
N ASN A 13 4.90 15.62 0.33
CA ASN A 13 4.30 15.32 -0.98
C ASN A 13 3.94 16.61 -1.72
N ASP A 14 4.12 16.61 -3.03
CA ASP A 14 3.67 17.73 -3.85
C ASP A 14 2.16 17.95 -3.63
N PRO A 15 1.69 19.19 -3.55
CA PRO A 15 0.27 19.49 -3.45
C PRO A 15 -0.49 18.88 -4.64
N THR A 16 -1.51 18.08 -4.33
CA THR A 16 -2.37 17.40 -5.31
C THR A 16 -3.84 17.64 -5.00
N ILE A 17 -4.75 17.03 -5.75
CA ILE A 17 -6.18 17.10 -5.51
C ILE A 17 -6.57 16.59 -4.10
N TRP A 18 -5.81 15.63 -3.55
CA TRP A 18 -6.07 15.04 -2.24
C TRP A 18 -5.33 15.72 -1.08
N THR A 19 -4.69 16.88 -1.33
CA THR A 19 -4.00 17.63 -0.28
C THR A 19 -4.97 18.55 0.44
N GLY A 20 -5.09 18.41 1.75
CA GLY A 20 -5.99 19.24 2.56
C GLY A 20 -6.04 18.78 4.01
N THR A 21 -6.97 19.32 4.76
CA THR A 21 -7.27 18.87 6.11
C THR A 21 -8.34 17.78 6.06
N ALA A 22 -8.06 16.67 6.73
CA ALA A 22 -8.97 15.53 6.79
C ALA A 22 -10.27 15.90 7.54
N THR A 23 -11.36 15.33 7.05
CA THR A 23 -12.71 15.52 7.62
C THR A 23 -13.23 14.25 8.29
N ALA A 24 -14.41 14.28 8.87
CA ALA A 24 -15.08 13.11 9.40
C ALA A 24 -15.75 12.25 8.29
N GLU A 25 -15.89 12.79 7.09
CA GLU A 25 -16.54 12.13 5.96
C GLU A 25 -15.64 11.06 5.35
N LYS A 26 -15.82 9.82 5.76
CA LYS A 26 -15.05 8.69 5.28
C LYS A 26 -15.84 7.84 4.29
N ALA A 27 -15.13 7.28 3.32
CA ALA A 27 -15.66 6.37 2.33
C ALA A 27 -14.75 5.18 2.14
N VAL A 28 -15.30 4.09 1.64
CA VAL A 28 -14.56 2.88 1.29
C VAL A 28 -15.00 2.36 -0.07
N ALA A 29 -14.07 1.76 -0.79
CA ALA A 29 -14.35 1.00 -1.99
C ALA A 29 -13.41 -0.20 -2.05
N TRP A 30 -13.74 -1.21 -2.86
CA TRP A 30 -12.90 -2.39 -3.06
C TRP A 30 -13.08 -2.95 -4.47
N SER A 31 -12.06 -3.64 -4.95
CA SER A 31 -12.05 -4.22 -6.28
C SER A 31 -12.84 -5.53 -6.34
N GLU A 32 -13.25 -5.90 -7.54
CA GLU A 32 -13.54 -7.29 -7.82
C GLU A 32 -12.31 -8.16 -7.52
N PRO A 33 -12.52 -9.44 -7.15
CA PRO A 33 -11.42 -10.36 -6.90
C PRO A 33 -10.54 -10.58 -8.13
N LEU A 34 -9.23 -10.49 -7.95
CA LEU A 34 -8.21 -10.74 -8.95
C LEU A 34 -7.54 -12.09 -8.70
N SER A 35 -7.35 -12.92 -9.73
CA SER A 35 -6.66 -14.19 -9.58
C SER A 35 -5.21 -14.01 -9.08
N LEU A 36 -4.89 -14.58 -7.93
CA LEU A 36 -3.54 -14.58 -7.38
C LEU A 36 -2.54 -15.28 -8.32
N ASP A 37 -2.98 -16.31 -9.04
CA ASP A 37 -2.12 -17.02 -9.99
C ASP A 37 -1.81 -16.18 -11.22
N ALA A 38 -2.74 -15.33 -11.65
CA ALA A 38 -2.46 -14.36 -12.71
C ALA A 38 -1.41 -13.33 -12.25
N VAL A 39 -1.50 -12.84 -11.00
CA VAL A 39 -0.50 -11.94 -10.43
C VAL A 39 0.86 -12.64 -10.31
N LYS A 40 0.90 -13.88 -9.82
CA LYS A 40 2.12 -14.70 -9.75
C LYS A 40 2.75 -14.93 -11.14
N ALA A 41 1.94 -15.10 -12.17
CA ALA A 41 2.43 -15.28 -13.54
C ALA A 41 3.17 -14.03 -14.04
N VAL A 42 2.61 -12.83 -13.79
CA VAL A 42 3.29 -11.56 -14.09
C VAL A 42 4.56 -11.43 -13.28
N ALA A 43 4.51 -11.69 -11.96
CA ALA A 43 5.67 -11.61 -11.09
C ALA A 43 6.82 -12.50 -11.59
N ARG A 44 6.53 -13.77 -11.92
CA ARG A 44 7.52 -14.71 -12.46
C ARG A 44 8.09 -14.26 -13.80
N SER A 45 7.27 -13.74 -14.71
CA SER A 45 7.73 -13.30 -16.04
C SER A 45 8.68 -12.12 -15.97
N GLN A 46 8.58 -11.29 -14.94
CA GLN A 46 9.40 -10.09 -14.75
C GLN A 46 10.51 -10.27 -13.68
N GLY A 47 10.58 -11.43 -13.03
CA GLY A 47 11.58 -11.69 -11.97
C GLY A 47 11.39 -10.84 -10.71
N VAL A 48 10.14 -10.50 -10.38
CA VAL A 48 9.78 -9.65 -9.23
C VAL A 48 8.84 -10.38 -8.27
N THR A 49 8.50 -9.79 -7.14
CA THR A 49 7.56 -10.37 -6.19
C THR A 49 6.10 -10.05 -6.52
N VAL A 50 5.17 -10.86 -6.02
CA VAL A 50 3.72 -10.59 -6.09
C VAL A 50 3.40 -9.21 -5.50
N ASN A 51 4.04 -8.86 -4.38
CA ASN A 51 3.87 -7.56 -3.74
C ASN A 51 4.29 -6.40 -4.67
N ASP A 52 5.40 -6.53 -5.38
CA ASP A 52 5.86 -5.50 -6.31
C ASP A 52 4.86 -5.25 -7.43
N VAL A 53 4.26 -6.32 -7.97
CA VAL A 53 3.21 -6.24 -9.00
C VAL A 53 1.99 -5.48 -8.48
N LEU A 54 1.48 -5.85 -7.31
CA LEU A 54 0.29 -5.24 -6.73
C LEU A 54 0.52 -3.77 -6.35
N VAL A 55 1.68 -3.45 -5.79
CA VAL A 55 2.08 -2.08 -5.44
C VAL A 55 2.27 -1.22 -6.71
N ALA A 56 2.83 -1.79 -7.79
CA ALA A 56 2.92 -1.10 -9.07
C ALA A 56 1.54 -0.79 -9.67
N CYS A 57 0.57 -1.68 -9.48
CA CYS A 57 -0.82 -1.42 -9.89
C CYS A 57 -1.46 -0.28 -9.08
N VAL A 58 -1.16 -0.15 -7.79
CA VAL A 58 -1.59 1.00 -6.98
C VAL A 58 -1.01 2.31 -7.54
N ALA A 59 0.29 2.34 -7.89
CA ALA A 59 0.91 3.51 -8.52
C ALA A 59 0.22 3.88 -9.84
N GLY A 60 -0.07 2.87 -10.68
CA GLY A 60 -0.80 3.04 -11.94
C GLY A 60 -2.23 3.56 -11.75
N ALA A 61 -2.93 3.09 -10.72
CA ALA A 61 -4.27 3.56 -10.35
C ALA A 61 -4.26 5.03 -9.94
N LEU A 62 -3.33 5.41 -9.06
CA LEU A 62 -3.16 6.80 -8.62
C LEU A 62 -2.83 7.74 -9.78
N ARG A 63 -1.97 7.29 -10.70
CA ARG A 63 -1.65 8.05 -11.90
C ARG A 63 -2.90 8.30 -12.76
N ARG A 64 -3.72 7.26 -13.01
CA ARG A 64 -4.96 7.38 -13.77
C ARG A 64 -5.94 8.33 -13.10
N TYR A 65 -6.11 8.20 -11.80
CA TYR A 65 -6.95 9.09 -11.01
C TYR A 65 -6.52 10.56 -11.12
N LEU A 66 -5.21 10.84 -10.96
CA LEU A 66 -4.67 12.20 -11.10
C LEU A 66 -4.90 12.78 -12.49
N ILE A 67 -4.66 11.99 -13.54
CA ILE A 67 -4.87 12.43 -14.93
C ILE A 67 -6.35 12.71 -15.18
N GLY A 68 -7.26 11.89 -14.67
CA GLY A 68 -8.71 12.10 -14.78
C GLY A 68 -9.19 13.41 -14.12
N HIS A 69 -8.37 13.99 -13.24
CA HIS A 69 -8.63 15.28 -12.59
C HIS A 69 -7.71 16.41 -13.10
N ASP A 70 -7.08 16.25 -14.28
CA ASP A 70 -6.13 17.22 -14.86
C ASP A 70 -4.97 17.58 -13.92
N ARG A 71 -4.51 16.60 -13.13
CA ARG A 71 -3.41 16.76 -12.19
C ARG A 71 -2.29 15.78 -12.50
N ARG A 72 -1.09 16.16 -12.07
CA ARG A 72 0.10 15.32 -12.11
C ARG A 72 0.85 15.48 -10.81
N CYS A 73 1.49 14.40 -10.37
CA CYS A 73 2.39 14.38 -9.23
C CYS A 73 3.52 13.42 -9.59
N ALA A 74 4.75 13.80 -9.29
CA ALA A 74 5.92 12.97 -9.60
C ALA A 74 5.88 11.64 -8.82
N SER A 75 5.47 11.73 -7.56
CA SER A 75 5.38 10.54 -6.70
C SER A 75 4.38 10.75 -5.57
N ALA A 76 3.85 9.63 -5.06
CA ALA A 76 3.02 9.58 -3.87
C ALA A 76 3.72 8.70 -2.82
N THR A 77 3.96 9.23 -1.63
CA THR A 77 4.64 8.49 -0.54
C THR A 77 3.62 7.87 0.40
N PHE A 78 3.75 6.57 0.62
CA PHE A 78 2.92 5.81 1.57
C PHE A 78 3.74 5.28 2.73
N MET A 79 3.10 5.10 3.87
CA MET A 79 3.61 4.27 4.95
C MET A 79 3.32 2.80 4.66
N VAL A 80 4.35 1.96 4.70
CA VAL A 80 4.23 0.51 4.50
C VAL A 80 4.67 -0.18 5.78
N PRO A 81 3.81 -1.00 6.41
CA PRO A 81 4.22 -1.82 7.54
C PRO A 81 5.13 -2.95 7.05
N VAL A 82 6.32 -3.06 7.65
CA VAL A 82 7.29 -4.13 7.39
C VAL A 82 7.44 -4.95 8.67
N ASN A 83 7.13 -6.23 8.58
CA ASN A 83 7.31 -7.14 9.71
C ASN A 83 8.81 -7.32 9.98
N LEU A 84 9.22 -7.15 11.22
CA LEU A 84 10.61 -7.32 11.68
C LEU A 84 10.88 -8.74 12.18
N THR A 85 9.84 -9.48 12.51
CA THR A 85 9.94 -10.86 12.93
C THR A 85 9.69 -11.77 11.72
N PRO A 86 10.52 -12.77 11.45
CA PRO A 86 10.21 -13.78 10.45
C PRO A 86 8.83 -14.37 10.74
N ILE A 87 8.04 -14.59 9.69
CA ILE A 87 6.76 -15.30 9.83
C ILE A 87 7.10 -16.75 10.19
N ASP A 88 7.04 -17.07 11.48
CA ASP A 88 7.05 -18.44 11.95
C ASP A 88 5.62 -18.98 11.94
N LEU A 89 5.43 -20.21 11.46
CA LEU A 89 4.14 -20.88 11.44
C LEU A 89 3.67 -21.30 12.85
N THR A 90 4.54 -21.20 13.84
CA THR A 90 4.18 -21.34 15.25
C THR A 90 3.69 -20.00 15.77
N LEU A 91 2.45 -19.97 16.29
CA LEU A 91 1.94 -18.79 16.97
C LEU A 91 2.88 -18.48 18.14
N PRO A 92 3.50 -17.29 18.20
CA PRO A 92 4.33 -16.91 19.34
C PRO A 92 3.46 -16.86 20.61
N GLU A 93 4.05 -17.22 21.75
CA GLU A 93 3.37 -17.15 23.05
C GLU A 93 2.89 -15.72 23.37
N ASP A 94 3.63 -14.71 22.89
CA ASP A 94 3.25 -13.30 22.95
C ASP A 94 2.80 -12.81 21.58
N LEU A 95 1.49 -12.61 21.40
CA LEU A 95 0.88 -11.96 20.22
C LEU A 95 1.14 -10.46 20.26
N GLY A 96 2.37 -10.05 19.98
CA GLY A 96 2.78 -8.64 19.88
C GLY A 96 2.75 -8.11 18.45
N ASN A 97 2.68 -6.79 18.30
CA ASN A 97 2.86 -6.11 17.02
C ASN A 97 4.33 -5.69 16.88
N SER A 98 5.11 -6.47 16.12
CA SER A 98 6.52 -6.18 15.82
C SER A 98 6.69 -5.77 14.36
N PHE A 99 6.27 -4.58 14.01
CA PHE A 99 6.44 -4.04 12.66
C PHE A 99 7.02 -2.61 12.70
N ALA A 100 7.74 -2.25 11.67
CA ALA A 100 8.16 -0.87 11.42
C ALA A 100 7.33 -0.27 10.31
N LEU A 101 6.96 1.01 10.43
CA LEU A 101 6.40 1.79 9.34
C LEU A 101 7.54 2.44 8.56
N VAL A 102 7.70 2.08 7.31
CA VAL A 102 8.69 2.66 6.40
C VAL A 102 8.00 3.46 5.31
N GLN A 103 8.69 4.46 4.77
CA GLN A 103 8.16 5.26 3.66
C GLN A 103 8.52 4.61 2.33
N LEU A 104 7.48 4.37 1.51
CA LEU A 104 7.59 3.91 0.14
C LEU A 104 7.04 4.97 -0.80
N GLU A 105 7.90 5.51 -1.62
CA GLU A 105 7.54 6.47 -2.66
C GLU A 105 7.10 5.71 -3.92
N LEU A 106 5.88 5.95 -4.40
CA LEU A 106 5.33 5.38 -5.62
C LEU A 106 5.47 6.35 -6.79
N PRO A 107 6.03 5.94 -7.94
CA PRO A 107 6.12 6.81 -9.13
C PRO A 107 4.73 6.94 -9.76
N THR A 108 4.18 8.14 -9.76
CA THR A 108 2.83 8.41 -10.31
C THR A 108 2.85 9.22 -11.60
N ASP A 109 4.01 9.66 -12.06
CA ASP A 109 4.21 10.37 -13.34
C ASP A 109 4.65 9.45 -14.49
N GLN A 110 5.16 8.25 -14.18
CA GLN A 110 5.68 7.30 -15.15
C GLN A 110 4.53 6.62 -15.93
N PRO A 111 4.46 6.76 -17.27
CA PRO A 111 3.41 6.17 -18.09
C PRO A 111 3.62 4.69 -18.40
N ASP A 112 4.86 4.21 -18.39
CA ASP A 112 5.17 2.82 -18.71
C ASP A 112 5.02 1.92 -17.48
N ALA A 113 4.08 0.97 -17.54
CA ALA A 113 3.77 0.08 -16.42
C ALA A 113 4.94 -0.83 -16.03
N LEU A 114 5.80 -1.25 -16.99
CA LEU A 114 6.97 -2.06 -16.68
C LEU A 114 8.05 -1.24 -16.00
N GLU A 115 8.24 0.03 -16.38
CA GLU A 115 9.17 0.92 -15.70
C GLU A 115 8.67 1.27 -14.28
N VAL A 116 7.35 1.44 -14.09
CA VAL A 116 6.75 1.56 -12.75
C VAL A 116 7.08 0.33 -11.90
N LEU A 117 6.88 -0.88 -12.45
CA LEU A 117 7.15 -2.13 -11.76
C LEU A 117 8.62 -2.25 -11.34
N LYS A 118 9.56 -1.94 -12.25
CA LYS A 118 11.00 -1.95 -11.96
C LYS A 118 11.36 -0.94 -10.86
N ALA A 119 10.82 0.27 -10.92
CA ALA A 119 11.06 1.29 -9.92
C ALA A 119 10.54 0.88 -8.54
N VAL A 120 9.33 0.31 -8.47
CA VAL A 120 8.74 -0.22 -7.23
C VAL A 120 9.59 -1.37 -6.69
N HIS A 121 9.94 -2.36 -7.52
CA HIS A 121 10.78 -3.47 -7.12
C HIS A 121 12.11 -3.00 -6.52
N HIS A 122 12.82 -2.10 -7.20
CA HIS A 122 14.08 -1.55 -6.71
C HIS A 122 13.94 -0.83 -5.35
N ARG A 123 12.84 -0.08 -5.15
CA ARG A 123 12.55 0.60 -3.87
C ARG A 123 12.25 -0.40 -2.76
N MET A 124 11.46 -1.44 -3.05
CA MET A 124 11.13 -2.50 -2.10
C MET A 124 12.36 -3.32 -1.70
N GLU A 125 13.24 -3.66 -2.63
CA GLU A 125 14.50 -4.35 -2.34
C GLU A 125 15.41 -3.51 -1.43
N ARG A 126 15.51 -2.20 -1.65
CA ARG A 126 16.24 -1.32 -0.75
C ARG A 126 15.68 -1.31 0.67
N ILE A 127 14.34 -1.35 0.82
CA ILE A 127 13.69 -1.41 2.13
C ILE A 127 14.00 -2.74 2.82
N LYS A 128 13.92 -3.86 2.10
CA LYS A 128 14.18 -5.20 2.64
C LYS A 128 15.63 -5.44 3.05
N HIS A 129 16.56 -4.98 2.24
CA HIS A 129 18.01 -5.19 2.47
C HIS A 129 18.69 -4.02 3.18
N GLY A 130 17.97 -2.90 3.38
CA GLY A 130 18.45 -1.73 4.08
C GLY A 130 18.25 -1.81 5.59
N HIS A 131 18.91 -0.92 6.31
CA HIS A 131 18.69 -0.72 7.74
C HIS A 131 17.48 0.20 8.03
N GLU A 132 16.73 0.59 7.00
CA GLU A 132 15.65 1.57 7.11
C GLU A 132 14.56 1.09 8.07
N ALA A 133 14.14 -0.18 7.97
CA ALA A 133 13.11 -0.74 8.85
C ALA A 133 13.58 -0.81 10.32
N ALA A 134 14.83 -1.24 10.57
CA ALA A 134 15.38 -1.30 11.92
C ALA A 134 15.52 0.10 12.55
N VAL A 135 15.97 1.09 11.76
CA VAL A 135 16.07 2.49 12.22
C VAL A 135 14.69 3.07 12.48
N ALA A 136 13.74 2.85 11.57
CA ALA A 136 12.36 3.31 11.73
C ALA A 136 11.72 2.74 13.00
N PHE A 137 11.92 1.44 13.26
CA PHE A 137 11.42 0.79 14.49
C PHE A 137 11.99 1.44 15.74
N ARG A 138 13.30 1.66 15.80
CA ARG A 138 13.93 2.31 16.97
C ARG A 138 13.44 3.74 17.20
N VAL A 139 13.20 4.48 16.11
CA VAL A 139 12.62 5.83 16.22
C VAL A 139 11.19 5.75 16.73
N GLN A 140 10.36 4.82 16.21
CA GLN A 140 8.99 4.63 16.66
C GLN A 140 8.90 4.17 18.12
N GLU A 141 9.78 3.24 18.54
CA GLU A 141 9.91 2.80 19.94
C GLU A 141 10.28 3.97 20.86
N THR A 142 11.22 4.81 20.43
CA THR A 142 11.61 6.01 21.19
C THR A 142 10.46 7.00 21.31
N ILE A 143 9.73 7.25 20.23
CA ILE A 143 8.55 8.14 20.20
C ILE A 143 7.45 7.59 21.10
N ALA A 144 7.20 6.28 21.08
CA ALA A 144 6.19 5.63 21.93
C ALA A 144 6.48 5.78 23.44
N GLY A 145 7.74 5.93 23.82
CA GLY A 145 8.16 6.19 25.21
C GLY A 145 8.04 7.65 25.67
N LEU A 146 7.66 8.57 24.78
CA LEU A 146 7.52 9.99 25.10
C LEU A 146 6.17 10.29 25.77
N ASN A 147 6.05 11.49 26.34
CA ASN A 147 4.76 11.92 26.87
C ASN A 147 3.72 12.04 25.74
N ARG A 148 2.43 11.95 26.10
CA ARG A 148 1.31 11.90 25.16
C ARG A 148 1.32 13.03 24.13
N THR A 149 1.59 14.27 24.55
CA THR A 149 1.57 15.44 23.67
C THR A 149 2.65 15.37 22.61
N VAL A 150 3.88 14.96 23.00
CA VAL A 150 5.01 14.80 22.07
C VAL A 150 4.78 13.61 21.16
N TYR A 151 4.22 12.53 21.68
CA TYR A 151 3.83 11.36 20.89
C TYR A 151 2.81 11.74 19.78
N GLU A 152 1.70 12.37 20.15
CA GLU A 152 0.66 12.79 19.21
C GLU A 152 1.22 13.73 18.13
N ALA A 153 1.98 14.76 18.54
CA ALA A 153 2.61 15.68 17.59
C ALA A 153 3.62 14.98 16.65
N SER A 154 4.34 13.98 17.13
CA SER A 154 5.28 13.21 16.32
C SER A 154 4.56 12.30 15.33
N VAL A 155 3.47 11.67 15.75
CA VAL A 155 2.63 10.83 14.88
C VAL A 155 2.01 11.68 13.77
N ASP A 156 1.43 12.83 14.11
CA ASP A 156 0.84 13.75 13.13
C ASP A 156 1.89 14.27 12.14
N LEU A 157 3.08 14.62 12.65
CA LEU A 157 4.18 15.06 11.78
C LEU A 157 4.61 13.98 10.77
N LEU A 158 4.68 12.73 11.20
CA LEU A 158 5.05 11.60 10.33
C LEU A 158 3.92 11.24 9.37
N ALA A 159 2.68 11.20 9.87
CA ALA A 159 1.49 10.87 9.08
C ALA A 159 1.27 11.91 7.96
N ASN A 160 1.33 13.20 8.28
CA ASN A 160 1.07 14.29 7.34
C ASN A 160 2.14 14.45 6.24
N ARG A 161 3.22 13.65 6.29
CA ARG A 161 4.23 13.55 5.23
C ARG A 161 3.94 12.47 4.21
N THR A 162 2.90 11.69 4.43
CA THR A 162 2.52 10.58 3.55
C THR A 162 1.09 10.75 3.08
N VAL A 163 0.78 10.18 1.92
CA VAL A 163 -0.58 10.13 1.38
C VAL A 163 -1.45 9.17 2.21
N GLY A 164 -0.83 8.19 2.85
CA GLY A 164 -1.56 7.23 3.66
C GLY A 164 -0.76 5.98 3.96
N THR A 165 -1.48 4.94 4.35
CA THR A 165 -0.91 3.61 4.60
C THR A 165 -1.20 2.69 3.42
N LEU A 166 -0.21 1.90 3.00
CA LEU A 166 -0.34 0.83 2.03
C LEU A 166 0.09 -0.47 2.69
N THR A 167 -0.84 -1.37 2.89
CA THR A 167 -0.58 -2.67 3.52
C THR A 167 -0.97 -3.82 2.61
N ASN A 168 -0.17 -4.89 2.65
CA ASN A 168 -0.47 -6.16 1.98
C ASN A 168 -0.56 -7.26 3.04
N VAL A 169 -1.73 -7.84 3.17
CA VAL A 169 -2.06 -8.85 4.19
C VAL A 169 -2.34 -10.18 3.50
N PRO A 170 -1.44 -11.17 3.63
CA PRO A 170 -1.73 -12.51 3.17
C PRO A 170 -2.78 -13.14 4.10
N GLY A 171 -3.94 -13.45 3.54
CA GLY A 171 -5.00 -14.17 4.24
C GLY A 171 -4.92 -15.68 4.02
N PRO A 172 -5.91 -16.44 4.54
CA PRO A 172 -5.96 -17.89 4.40
C PRO A 172 -5.88 -18.35 2.94
N PRO A 173 -4.98 -19.29 2.60
CA PRO A 173 -4.83 -19.77 1.23
C PRO A 173 -5.92 -20.77 0.81
N MET A 174 -6.80 -21.15 1.73
CA MET A 174 -7.90 -22.09 1.54
C MET A 174 -9.21 -21.51 2.07
N PRO A 175 -10.37 -22.03 1.63
CA PRO A 175 -11.67 -21.56 2.11
C PRO A 175 -11.81 -21.67 3.63
N VAL A 176 -12.31 -20.63 4.24
CA VAL A 176 -12.68 -20.57 5.66
C VAL A 176 -14.20 -20.64 5.81
N TYR A 177 -14.66 -21.28 6.88
CA TYR A 177 -16.07 -21.40 7.20
C TYR A 177 -16.37 -20.73 8.52
N LEU A 178 -17.42 -19.93 8.56
CA LEU A 178 -17.93 -19.28 9.77
C LEU A 178 -19.34 -19.83 10.06
N ALA A 179 -19.51 -20.49 11.20
CA ALA A 179 -20.78 -21.13 11.59
C ALA A 179 -21.37 -22.04 10.48
N GLY A 180 -20.53 -22.79 9.77
CA GLY A 180 -20.93 -23.70 8.69
C GLY A 180 -21.12 -23.03 7.32
N CYS A 181 -21.11 -21.71 7.24
CA CYS A 181 -21.18 -20.96 5.97
C CYS A 181 -19.79 -20.66 5.43
N ARG A 182 -19.58 -20.92 4.14
CA ARG A 182 -18.33 -20.55 3.46
C ARG A 182 -18.19 -19.03 3.40
N VAL A 183 -17.00 -18.54 3.73
CA VAL A 183 -16.63 -17.13 3.51
C VAL A 183 -16.27 -16.96 2.04
N GLU A 184 -17.01 -16.13 1.31
CA GLU A 184 -16.85 -15.95 -0.14
C GLU A 184 -15.71 -14.98 -0.49
N GLY A 185 -15.35 -14.06 0.43
CA GLY A 185 -14.28 -13.10 0.21
C GLY A 185 -13.89 -12.40 1.50
N MET A 186 -12.69 -11.84 1.50
CA MET A 186 -12.18 -11.03 2.61
C MET A 186 -11.56 -9.76 2.06
N THR A 187 -11.85 -8.65 2.72
CA THR A 187 -11.19 -7.37 2.49
C THR A 187 -11.04 -6.63 3.81
N GLY A 188 -10.21 -5.61 3.82
CA GLY A 188 -9.98 -4.80 5.00
C GLY A 188 -9.56 -3.39 4.62
N TRP A 189 -9.55 -2.51 5.61
CA TRP A 189 -9.15 -1.12 5.43
C TRP A 189 -8.26 -0.69 6.58
N ALA A 190 -7.06 -0.20 6.25
CA ALA A 190 -6.18 0.41 7.24
C ALA A 190 -6.75 1.77 7.67
N PRO A 191 -6.66 2.10 8.97
CA PRO A 191 -7.13 3.40 9.46
C PRO A 191 -6.34 4.55 8.85
N LEU A 192 -7.00 5.71 8.72
CA LEU A 192 -6.37 6.97 8.36
C LEU A 192 -5.88 7.68 9.62
N THR A 193 -4.72 8.31 9.54
CA THR A 193 -4.10 9.06 10.66
C THR A 193 -3.76 10.47 10.21
N GLY A 194 -4.02 11.47 11.06
CA GLY A 194 -3.79 12.87 10.73
C GLY A 194 -4.58 13.31 9.49
N ASP A 195 -3.95 14.06 8.62
CA ASP A 195 -4.51 14.55 7.36
C ASP A 195 -4.30 13.61 6.17
N GLN A 196 -4.04 12.32 6.43
CA GLN A 196 -3.90 11.33 5.35
C GLN A 196 -5.21 11.20 4.57
N PRO A 197 -5.19 11.44 3.24
CA PRO A 197 -6.40 11.38 2.43
C PRO A 197 -6.91 9.97 2.17
N MET A 198 -6.03 8.96 2.12
CA MET A 198 -6.42 7.60 1.75
C MET A 198 -5.51 6.54 2.33
N SER A 199 -5.99 5.29 2.40
CA SER A 199 -5.18 4.11 2.68
C SER A 199 -5.56 2.98 1.73
N PHE A 200 -4.60 2.10 1.44
CA PHE A 200 -4.80 0.89 0.64
C PHE A 200 -4.55 -0.34 1.47
N THR A 201 -5.43 -1.31 1.32
CA THR A 201 -5.22 -2.67 1.85
C THR A 201 -5.35 -3.67 0.72
N ILE A 202 -4.30 -4.41 0.47
CA ILE A 202 -4.28 -5.53 -0.45
C ILE A 202 -4.48 -6.77 0.42
N TYR A 203 -5.49 -7.57 0.12
CA TYR A 203 -5.81 -8.77 0.89
C TYR A 203 -5.92 -9.98 -0.03
N SER A 204 -5.23 -11.07 0.30
CA SER A 204 -5.36 -12.32 -0.44
C SER A 204 -6.18 -13.34 0.36
N TYR A 205 -7.09 -14.05 -0.30
CA TYR A 205 -7.92 -15.08 0.29
C TYR A 205 -8.30 -16.10 -0.78
N ASP A 206 -8.16 -17.39 -0.46
CA ASP A 206 -8.58 -18.52 -1.32
C ASP A 206 -8.18 -18.36 -2.79
N GLY A 207 -6.92 -18.02 -3.04
CA GLY A 207 -6.38 -17.83 -4.40
C GLY A 207 -6.81 -16.55 -5.11
N GLN A 208 -7.51 -15.65 -4.44
CA GLN A 208 -7.93 -14.36 -4.95
C GLN A 208 -7.23 -13.21 -4.22
N VAL A 209 -7.15 -12.06 -4.86
CA VAL A 209 -6.64 -10.81 -4.28
C VAL A 209 -7.68 -9.73 -4.44
N THR A 210 -8.00 -9.03 -3.36
CA THR A 210 -8.88 -7.87 -3.35
C THR A 210 -8.11 -6.65 -2.86
N VAL A 211 -8.30 -5.51 -3.50
CA VAL A 211 -7.74 -4.22 -3.07
C VAL A 211 -8.86 -3.37 -2.50
N GLY A 212 -8.70 -2.96 -1.25
CA GLY A 212 -9.57 -2.01 -0.58
C GLY A 212 -8.92 -0.64 -0.48
N ILE A 213 -9.70 0.42 -0.65
CA ILE A 213 -9.34 1.79 -0.35
C ILE A 213 -10.27 2.33 0.74
N ALA A 214 -9.70 2.94 1.78
CA ALA A 214 -10.43 3.83 2.66
C ALA A 214 -9.91 5.25 2.46
N CYS A 215 -10.79 6.24 2.41
CA CYS A 215 -10.40 7.61 2.11
C CYS A 215 -11.27 8.64 2.82
N ASP A 216 -10.77 9.86 2.87
CA ASP A 216 -11.58 11.04 3.15
C ASP A 216 -12.33 11.43 1.87
N ARG A 217 -13.66 11.40 1.94
CA ARG A 217 -14.55 11.61 0.78
C ARG A 217 -14.39 12.99 0.15
N ASN A 218 -14.04 13.99 0.95
CA ASN A 218 -13.88 15.37 0.47
C ASN A 218 -12.51 15.57 -0.19
N LEU A 219 -11.47 14.86 0.29
CA LEU A 219 -10.12 14.94 -0.27
C LEU A 219 -9.95 14.02 -1.50
N VAL A 220 -10.75 12.95 -1.58
CA VAL A 220 -10.65 11.96 -2.68
C VAL A 220 -12.03 11.77 -3.33
N PRO A 221 -12.54 12.78 -4.04
CA PRO A 221 -13.83 12.66 -4.74
C PRO A 221 -13.75 11.60 -5.85
N GLY A 222 -14.82 10.80 -6.01
CA GLY A 222 -14.84 9.73 -7.01
C GLY A 222 -13.78 8.65 -6.78
N HIS A 223 -13.53 8.31 -5.52
CA HIS A 223 -12.52 7.33 -5.09
C HIS A 223 -12.71 5.94 -5.71
N GLU A 224 -13.90 5.59 -6.16
CA GLU A 224 -14.21 4.35 -6.88
C GLU A 224 -13.35 4.21 -8.15
N ALA A 225 -13.08 5.33 -8.85
CA ALA A 225 -12.23 5.35 -10.03
C ALA A 225 -10.78 4.90 -9.74
N ILE A 226 -10.31 4.99 -8.49
CA ILE A 226 -8.98 4.48 -8.10
C ILE A 226 -9.00 2.95 -8.13
N VAL A 227 -10.07 2.32 -7.66
CA VAL A 227 -10.22 0.87 -7.66
C VAL A 227 -10.36 0.33 -9.08
N GLU A 228 -11.15 0.99 -9.92
CA GLU A 228 -11.25 0.68 -11.36
C GLU A 228 -9.89 0.83 -12.03
N GLY A 229 -9.19 1.93 -11.78
CA GLY A 229 -7.84 2.19 -12.27
C GLY A 229 -6.81 1.16 -11.83
N PHE A 230 -6.99 0.52 -10.67
CA PHE A 230 -6.14 -0.60 -10.23
C PHE A 230 -6.33 -1.83 -11.12
N MET A 231 -7.57 -2.19 -11.44
CA MET A 231 -7.88 -3.31 -12.32
C MET A 231 -7.36 -3.08 -13.75
N GLU A 232 -7.50 -1.85 -14.25
CA GLU A 232 -6.95 -1.45 -15.54
C GLU A 232 -5.41 -1.46 -15.55
N ALA A 233 -4.77 -0.99 -14.46
CA ALA A 233 -3.32 -1.01 -14.33
C ALA A 233 -2.78 -2.44 -14.34
N PHE A 234 -3.47 -3.37 -13.68
CA PHE A 234 -3.10 -4.78 -13.75
C PHE A 234 -3.27 -5.35 -15.15
N ALA A 235 -4.37 -5.05 -15.82
CA ALA A 235 -4.62 -5.52 -17.20
C ALA A 235 -3.52 -5.02 -18.17
N ASP A 236 -3.15 -3.73 -18.09
CA ASP A 236 -2.06 -3.15 -18.90
C ASP A 236 -0.71 -3.80 -18.58
N LEU A 237 -0.37 -3.92 -17.29
CA LEU A 237 0.89 -4.53 -16.86
C LEU A 237 0.99 -5.98 -17.33
N ARG A 238 -0.08 -6.77 -17.21
CA ARG A 238 -0.13 -8.15 -17.68
C ARG A 238 0.06 -8.25 -19.20
N ALA A 239 -0.60 -7.39 -19.95
CA ALA A 239 -0.47 -7.35 -21.42
C ALA A 239 0.97 -7.03 -21.84
N ARG A 240 1.61 -6.02 -21.22
CA ARG A 240 3.00 -5.64 -21.48
C ARG A 240 4.01 -6.71 -21.06
N ALA A 241 3.71 -7.45 -19.99
CA ALA A 241 4.51 -8.59 -19.55
C ALA A 241 4.37 -9.83 -20.43
N GLY A 242 3.53 -9.80 -21.47
CA GLY A 242 3.32 -10.92 -22.40
C GLY A 242 2.59 -12.12 -21.77
N VAL A 243 1.95 -11.94 -20.62
CA VAL A 243 1.25 -13.01 -19.90
C VAL A 243 -0.17 -13.15 -20.41
N ARG A 244 -0.45 -14.26 -21.10
CA ARG A 244 -1.80 -14.58 -21.61
C ARG A 244 -2.77 -14.86 -20.47
N ASN A 245 -4.07 -14.61 -20.70
CA ASN A 245 -5.12 -15.02 -19.78
C ASN A 245 -5.05 -16.56 -19.63
N PRO A 246 -5.06 -17.12 -18.40
CA PRO A 246 -5.36 -18.53 -18.27
C PRO A 246 -6.72 -18.75 -18.95
N GLN A 247 -6.77 -19.65 -19.93
CA GLN A 247 -8.03 -20.06 -20.55
C GLN A 247 -8.95 -20.57 -19.42
N ARG A 248 -10.16 -20.06 -19.38
CA ARG A 248 -11.24 -20.53 -18.49
C ARG A 248 -11.51 -22.01 -18.73
#